data_bcd7b9ad4ad32cf5d1e8971157903e75
#
_entry.id   bcd7b9ad4ad32cf5d1e8971157903e75
#
_cell.length_a   1.000
_cell.length_b   1.000
_cell.length_c   1.000
_cell.angle_alpha   90.00
_cell.angle_beta   90.00
_cell.angle_gamma   90.00
#
_symmetry.space_group_name_H-M   'P 1'
#
loop_
_entity.id
_entity.type
_entity.pdbx_description
1 polymer ?
#
loop_
_entity_poly.entity_id
_entity_poly.type
_entity_poly.pdbx_seq_one_letter_code
_entity_poly.pdbx_strand_id
1 'polypeptide(L)'
;GDPKLLAALREAGEQAEERGLAAAEFELRCLSMRAGDPTVMNRLLKLSEDLQGPRGRAVNVFARAVLDQDVSALLRFASEPVDVDARALGTLALQEALRIAKAGGDRTQIQRVQRVIGKCSAGPETGRSPAPPALTRREKDVAGLVAKGYRNAEIAGQLFLSVRTVEGHIYRIFEK
;
A
#
# COMPACT_ATOMS: atom_id res chain seq x y z
N GLY A 1 -11.34 4.53 -11.32
CA GLY A 1 -10.23 5.48 -11.20
C GLY A 1 -10.45 6.72 -12.05
N ASP A 2 -9.77 7.81 -11.77
CA ASP A 2 -9.78 9.01 -12.62
C ASP A 2 -9.09 8.69 -13.96
N PRO A 3 -9.78 8.82 -15.12
CA PRO A 3 -9.22 8.48 -16.42
C PRO A 3 -7.96 9.29 -16.77
N LYS A 4 -7.89 10.56 -16.34
CA LYS A 4 -6.74 11.43 -16.56
C LYS A 4 -5.51 10.95 -15.77
N LEU A 5 -5.73 10.57 -14.50
CA LEU A 5 -4.67 10.00 -13.66
C LEU A 5 -4.14 8.69 -14.27
N LEU A 6 -5.03 7.79 -14.69
CA LEU A 6 -4.64 6.53 -15.30
C LEU A 6 -3.83 6.73 -16.59
N ALA A 7 -4.23 7.69 -17.44
CA ALA A 7 -3.51 8.02 -18.65
C ALA A 7 -2.10 8.56 -18.34
N ALA A 8 -1.97 9.48 -17.40
CA ALA A 8 -0.69 10.05 -16.99
C ALA A 8 0.24 8.99 -16.37
N LEU A 9 -0.27 8.10 -15.52
CA LEU A 9 0.51 7.02 -14.93
C LEU A 9 0.99 6.02 -15.99
N ARG A 10 0.15 5.74 -16.98
CA ARG A 10 0.50 4.83 -18.09
C ARG A 10 1.62 5.41 -18.93
N GLU A 11 1.48 6.68 -19.35
CA GLU A 11 2.49 7.39 -20.12
C GLU A 11 3.83 7.46 -19.37
N ALA A 12 3.80 7.83 -18.08
CA ALA A 12 5.01 7.88 -17.26
C ALA A 12 5.67 6.48 -17.11
N GLY A 13 4.86 5.42 -16.98
CA GLY A 13 5.35 4.04 -16.93
C GLY A 13 6.02 3.60 -18.24
N GLU A 14 5.44 3.95 -19.38
CA GLU A 14 6.00 3.67 -20.72
C GLU A 14 7.34 4.42 -20.91
N GLN A 15 7.41 5.69 -20.52
CA GLN A 15 8.66 6.45 -20.57
C GLN A 15 9.75 5.87 -19.66
N ALA A 16 9.40 5.35 -18.49
CA ALA A 16 10.34 4.68 -17.60
C ALA A 16 10.85 3.36 -18.20
N GLU A 17 9.98 2.59 -18.86
CA GLU A 17 10.34 1.37 -19.59
C GLU A 17 11.32 1.65 -20.72
N GLU A 18 11.02 2.62 -21.59
CA GLU A 18 11.87 3.04 -22.72
C GLU A 18 13.28 3.46 -22.26
N ARG A 19 13.38 4.06 -21.08
CA ARG A 19 14.66 4.51 -20.50
C ARG A 19 15.38 3.42 -19.68
N GLY A 20 14.82 2.22 -19.57
CA GLY A 20 15.38 1.14 -18.78
C GLY A 20 15.36 1.38 -17.26
N LEU A 21 14.49 2.26 -16.77
CA LEU A 21 14.38 2.64 -15.36
C LEU A 21 13.43 1.68 -14.61
N ALA A 22 13.82 0.41 -14.49
CA ALA A 22 12.97 -0.67 -13.98
C ALA A 22 12.35 -0.38 -12.60
N ALA A 23 13.11 0.23 -11.68
CA ALA A 23 12.59 0.58 -10.35
C ALA A 23 11.51 1.67 -10.41
N ALA A 24 11.70 2.70 -11.23
CA ALA A 24 10.72 3.77 -11.42
C ALA A 24 9.47 3.23 -12.14
N GLU A 25 9.67 2.40 -13.16
CA GLU A 25 8.58 1.74 -13.87
C GLU A 25 7.74 0.89 -12.90
N PHE A 26 8.38 0.08 -12.05
CA PHE A 26 7.69 -0.75 -11.07
C PHE A 26 6.79 0.09 -10.15
N GLU A 27 7.30 1.19 -9.60
CA GLU A 27 6.52 2.10 -8.75
C GLU A 27 5.32 2.72 -9.48
N LEU A 28 5.52 3.19 -10.71
CA LEU A 28 4.45 3.78 -11.52
C LEU A 28 3.38 2.75 -11.87
N ARG A 29 3.79 1.51 -12.22
CA ARG A 29 2.84 0.40 -12.47
C ARG A 29 2.11 -0.02 -11.18
N CYS A 30 2.77 0.02 -10.01
CA CYS A 30 2.10 -0.20 -8.71
C CYS A 30 1.05 0.88 -8.42
N LEU A 31 1.32 2.15 -8.75
CA LEU A 31 0.34 3.23 -8.62
C LEU A 31 -0.83 3.04 -9.58
N SER A 32 -0.58 2.66 -10.83
CA SER A 32 -1.62 2.34 -11.83
C SER A 32 -2.52 1.20 -11.35
N MET A 33 -1.93 0.13 -10.82
CA MET A 33 -2.65 -0.99 -10.21
C MET A 33 -3.59 -0.53 -9.08
N ARG A 34 -3.08 0.30 -8.16
CA ARG A 34 -3.88 0.86 -7.06
C ARG A 34 -4.98 1.79 -7.54
N ALA A 35 -4.77 2.50 -8.64
CA ALA A 35 -5.77 3.33 -9.30
C ALA A 35 -6.82 2.52 -10.08
N GLY A 36 -6.65 1.19 -10.16
CA GLY A 36 -7.61 0.27 -10.77
C GLY A 36 -7.34 -0.03 -12.24
N ASP A 37 -6.09 0.07 -12.71
CA ASP A 37 -5.69 -0.37 -14.06
C ASP A 37 -5.32 -1.86 -14.07
N PRO A 38 -6.18 -2.75 -14.62
CA PRO A 38 -5.89 -4.18 -14.67
C PRO A 38 -4.82 -4.53 -15.69
N THR A 39 -4.52 -3.65 -16.65
CA THR A 39 -3.62 -3.94 -17.78
C THR A 39 -2.15 -4.07 -17.37
N VAL A 40 -1.80 -3.52 -16.20
CA VAL A 40 -0.42 -3.51 -15.71
C VAL A 40 0.05 -4.82 -15.09
N MET A 41 -0.86 -5.78 -14.83
CA MET A 41 -0.54 -7.00 -14.05
C MET A 41 0.54 -7.87 -14.68
N ASN A 42 0.49 -8.09 -16.00
CA ASN A 42 1.51 -8.87 -16.70
C ASN A 42 2.90 -8.22 -16.61
N ARG A 43 2.95 -6.90 -16.70
CA ARG A 43 4.21 -6.17 -16.61
C ARG A 43 4.74 -6.13 -15.18
N LEU A 44 3.87 -5.93 -14.20
CA LEU A 44 4.21 -6.02 -12.79
C LEU A 44 4.77 -7.40 -12.41
N LEU A 45 4.17 -8.47 -12.92
CA LEU A 45 4.68 -9.81 -12.68
C LEU A 45 6.13 -9.94 -13.16
N LYS A 46 6.43 -9.53 -14.39
CA LYS A 46 7.79 -9.56 -14.95
C LYS A 46 8.77 -8.72 -14.14
N LEU A 47 8.43 -7.45 -13.85
CA LEU A 47 9.28 -6.55 -13.08
C LEU A 47 9.55 -7.07 -11.67
N SER A 48 8.57 -7.73 -11.05
CA SER A 48 8.70 -8.26 -9.70
C SER A 48 9.56 -9.52 -9.61
N GLU A 49 9.83 -10.22 -10.71
CA GLU A 49 10.74 -11.37 -10.77
C GLU A 49 12.19 -10.91 -10.61
N ASP A 50 12.53 -9.74 -11.15
CA ASP A 50 13.88 -9.18 -11.11
C ASP A 50 14.13 -8.34 -9.85
N LEU A 51 13.08 -7.88 -9.18
CA LEU A 51 13.16 -7.04 -7.99
C LEU A 51 13.23 -7.87 -6.71
N GLN A 52 14.41 -7.86 -6.07
CA GLN A 52 14.58 -8.49 -4.76
C GLN A 52 13.98 -7.62 -3.64
N GLY A 53 13.30 -8.26 -2.70
CA GLY A 53 12.76 -7.59 -1.52
C GLY A 53 11.30 -7.97 -1.21
N PRO A 54 10.82 -7.59 -0.02
CA PRO A 54 9.47 -7.96 0.44
C PRO A 54 8.38 -7.44 -0.50
N ARG A 55 8.51 -6.20 -0.96
CA ARG A 55 7.54 -5.57 -1.84
C ARG A 55 7.44 -6.22 -3.21
N GLY A 56 8.59 -6.56 -3.84
CA GLY A 56 8.62 -7.31 -5.10
C GLY A 56 7.91 -8.65 -4.95
N ARG A 57 8.22 -9.40 -3.89
CA ARG A 57 7.55 -10.69 -3.60
C ARG A 57 6.06 -10.54 -3.38
N ALA A 58 5.62 -9.55 -2.60
CA ALA A 58 4.19 -9.31 -2.36
C ALA A 58 3.44 -8.99 -3.65
N VAL A 59 3.99 -8.12 -4.51
CA VAL A 59 3.41 -7.76 -5.80
C VAL A 59 3.40 -8.96 -6.75
N ASN A 60 4.48 -9.78 -6.78
CA ASN A 60 4.55 -11.01 -7.59
C ASN A 60 3.43 -11.99 -7.24
N VAL A 61 3.27 -12.32 -5.95
CA VAL A 61 2.22 -13.23 -5.49
C VAL A 61 0.82 -12.69 -5.82
N PHE A 62 0.61 -11.39 -5.59
CA PHE A 62 -0.66 -10.74 -5.89
C PHE A 62 -0.97 -10.75 -7.40
N ALA A 63 -0.02 -10.29 -8.23
CA ALA A 63 -0.22 -10.21 -9.69
C ALA A 63 -0.47 -11.58 -10.31
N ARG A 64 0.28 -12.61 -9.88
CA ARG A 64 0.06 -13.99 -10.31
C ARG A 64 -1.33 -14.48 -9.97
N ALA A 65 -1.77 -14.30 -8.70
CA ALA A 65 -3.10 -14.73 -8.27
C ALA A 65 -4.24 -14.02 -9.04
N VAL A 66 -4.04 -12.73 -9.41
CA VAL A 66 -5.00 -11.99 -10.25
C VAL A 66 -5.04 -12.54 -11.67
N LEU A 67 -3.88 -12.79 -12.29
CA LEU A 67 -3.77 -13.31 -13.66
C LEU A 67 -4.34 -14.73 -13.78
N ASP A 68 -4.06 -15.58 -12.79
CA ASP A 68 -4.57 -16.95 -12.72
C ASP A 68 -6.05 -17.01 -12.29
N GLN A 69 -6.66 -15.87 -11.95
CA GLN A 69 -8.01 -15.75 -11.41
C GLN A 69 -8.24 -16.64 -10.16
N ASP A 70 -7.18 -16.87 -9.38
CA ASP A 70 -7.23 -17.72 -8.19
C ASP A 70 -7.77 -16.97 -6.97
N VAL A 71 -9.09 -17.03 -6.79
CA VAL A 71 -9.79 -16.46 -5.63
C VAL A 71 -9.23 -16.98 -4.30
N SER A 72 -8.83 -18.27 -4.25
CA SER A 72 -8.31 -18.86 -3.01
C SER A 72 -6.93 -18.32 -2.65
N ALA A 73 -6.06 -18.12 -3.64
CA ALA A 73 -4.76 -17.48 -3.45
C ALA A 73 -4.91 -16.03 -2.97
N LEU A 74 -5.81 -15.26 -3.59
CA LEU A 74 -6.11 -13.88 -3.18
C LEU A 74 -6.65 -13.79 -1.74
N LEU A 75 -7.53 -14.72 -1.34
CA LEU A 75 -8.04 -14.77 0.02
C LEU A 75 -6.94 -15.13 1.04
N ARG A 76 -6.06 -16.07 0.73
CA ARG A 76 -4.90 -16.40 1.58
C ARG A 76 -3.98 -15.20 1.73
N PHE A 77 -3.63 -14.57 0.60
CA PHE A 77 -2.78 -13.38 0.59
C PHE A 77 -3.33 -12.25 1.47
N ALA A 78 -4.65 -12.03 1.45
CA ALA A 78 -5.29 -11.00 2.26
C ALA A 78 -5.42 -11.38 3.75
N SER A 79 -5.60 -12.68 4.05
CA SER A 79 -5.83 -13.16 5.42
C SER A 79 -4.53 -13.39 6.21
N GLU A 80 -3.45 -13.71 5.51
CA GLU A 80 -2.16 -14.07 6.09
C GLU A 80 -1.03 -13.22 5.47
N PRO A 81 -1.05 -11.88 5.67
CA PRO A 81 -0.02 -11.02 5.10
C PRO A 81 1.34 -11.29 5.75
N VAL A 82 2.31 -11.66 4.93
CA VAL A 82 3.67 -12.03 5.37
C VAL A 82 4.45 -10.82 5.87
N ASP A 83 4.14 -9.63 5.35
CA ASP A 83 4.81 -8.37 5.67
C ASP A 83 3.87 -7.16 5.52
N VAL A 84 4.42 -5.96 5.76
CA VAL A 84 3.67 -4.69 5.68
C VAL A 84 3.19 -4.42 4.25
N ASP A 85 4.01 -4.75 3.23
CA ASP A 85 3.65 -4.54 1.83
C ASP A 85 2.52 -5.48 1.40
N ALA A 86 2.55 -6.74 1.81
CA ALA A 86 1.46 -7.69 1.59
C ALA A 86 0.16 -7.21 2.27
N ARG A 87 0.27 -6.65 3.48
CA ARG A 87 -0.90 -6.10 4.19
C ARG A 87 -1.50 -4.90 3.46
N ALA A 88 -0.67 -4.01 2.91
CA ALA A 88 -1.14 -2.86 2.13
C ALA A 88 -1.90 -3.29 0.86
N LEU A 89 -1.55 -4.44 0.26
CA LEU A 89 -2.22 -5.01 -0.90
C LEU A 89 -3.44 -5.88 -0.53
N GLY A 90 -3.62 -6.23 0.75
CA GLY A 90 -4.68 -7.13 1.20
C GLY A 90 -6.09 -6.65 0.82
N THR A 91 -6.37 -5.35 0.95
CA THR A 91 -7.66 -4.79 0.54
C THR A 91 -7.89 -4.92 -0.97
N LEU A 92 -6.86 -4.68 -1.78
CA LEU A 92 -6.94 -4.87 -3.23
C LEU A 92 -7.17 -6.34 -3.59
N ALA A 93 -6.51 -7.26 -2.88
CA ALA A 93 -6.70 -8.70 -3.07
C ALA A 93 -8.14 -9.14 -2.79
N LEU A 94 -8.78 -8.60 -1.75
CA LEU A 94 -10.19 -8.87 -1.46
C LEU A 94 -11.12 -8.28 -2.53
N GLN A 95 -10.83 -7.09 -3.04
CA GLN A 95 -11.60 -6.46 -4.12
C GLN A 95 -11.50 -7.29 -5.41
N GLU A 96 -10.31 -7.71 -5.79
CA GLU A 96 -10.08 -8.54 -6.97
C GLU A 96 -10.71 -9.93 -6.82
N ALA A 97 -10.58 -10.56 -5.65
CA ALA A 97 -11.24 -11.83 -5.36
C ALA A 97 -12.76 -11.72 -5.53
N LEU A 98 -13.37 -10.64 -5.05
CA LEU A 98 -14.81 -10.41 -5.21
C LEU A 98 -15.20 -10.15 -6.67
N ARG A 99 -14.39 -9.39 -7.42
CA ARG A 99 -14.60 -9.13 -8.84
C ARG A 99 -14.58 -10.43 -9.65
N ILE A 100 -13.57 -11.27 -9.43
CA ILE A 100 -13.39 -12.56 -10.12
C ILE A 100 -14.55 -13.50 -9.75
N ALA A 101 -14.89 -13.66 -8.48
CA ALA A 101 -15.99 -14.51 -8.05
C ALA A 101 -17.34 -14.09 -8.63
N LYS A 102 -17.61 -12.78 -8.72
CA LYS A 102 -18.83 -12.25 -9.36
C LYS A 102 -18.85 -12.52 -10.86
N ALA A 103 -17.73 -12.34 -11.56
CA ALA A 103 -17.61 -12.61 -12.98
C ALA A 103 -17.85 -14.09 -13.31
N GLY A 104 -17.37 -14.99 -12.45
CA GLY A 104 -17.58 -16.44 -12.57
C GLY A 104 -18.99 -16.92 -12.17
N GLY A 105 -19.82 -16.05 -11.56
CA GLY A 105 -21.18 -16.40 -11.12
C GLY A 105 -21.28 -17.42 -9.97
N ASP A 106 -20.14 -17.75 -9.34
CA ASP A 106 -20.07 -18.74 -8.27
C ASP A 106 -20.53 -18.13 -6.92
N ARG A 107 -21.79 -18.41 -6.58
CA ARG A 107 -22.38 -17.92 -5.31
C ARG A 107 -21.61 -18.38 -4.06
N THR A 108 -21.03 -19.57 -4.10
CA THR A 108 -20.28 -20.10 -2.97
C THR A 108 -18.99 -19.32 -2.77
N GLN A 109 -18.27 -19.03 -3.85
CA GLN A 109 -17.07 -18.19 -3.79
C GLN A 109 -17.40 -16.77 -3.36
N ILE A 110 -18.47 -16.17 -3.89
CA ILE A 110 -18.91 -14.83 -3.48
C ILE A 110 -19.16 -14.77 -1.98
N GLN A 111 -19.91 -15.73 -1.42
CA GLN A 111 -20.17 -15.80 0.02
C GLN A 111 -18.89 -16.00 0.84
N ARG A 112 -17.96 -16.82 0.34
CA ARG A 112 -16.66 -17.04 1.00
C ARG A 112 -15.86 -15.74 1.06
N VAL A 113 -15.77 -15.00 -0.05
CA VAL A 113 -15.07 -13.70 -0.10
C VAL A 113 -15.73 -12.69 0.84
N GLN A 114 -17.05 -12.57 0.80
CA GLN A 114 -17.79 -11.66 1.68
C GLN A 114 -17.60 -11.96 3.17
N ARG A 115 -17.50 -13.24 3.53
CA ARG A 115 -17.19 -13.65 4.91
C ARG A 115 -15.80 -13.21 5.33
N VAL A 116 -14.79 -13.32 4.45
CA VAL A 116 -13.43 -12.85 4.75
C VAL A 116 -13.40 -11.32 4.86
N ILE A 117 -14.06 -10.60 3.95
CA ILE A 117 -14.20 -9.14 4.04
C ILE A 117 -14.82 -8.75 5.39
N GLY A 118 -15.92 -9.41 5.79
CA GLY A 118 -16.57 -9.17 7.08
C GLY A 118 -15.64 -9.39 8.28
N LYS A 119 -14.82 -10.44 8.25
CA LYS A 119 -13.81 -10.71 9.29
C LYS A 119 -12.69 -9.67 9.31
N CYS A 120 -12.20 -9.23 8.16
CA CYS A 120 -11.18 -8.19 8.06
C CYS A 120 -11.72 -6.81 8.46
N SER A 121 -13.03 -6.55 8.24
CA SER A 121 -13.71 -5.32 8.64
C SER A 121 -14.15 -5.34 10.11
N ALA A 122 -14.50 -6.51 10.63
CA ALA A 122 -14.74 -6.75 12.03
C ALA A 122 -13.41 -7.12 12.70
N GLY A 123 -12.48 -6.22 12.82
CA GLY A 123 -11.17 -6.48 13.45
C GLY A 123 -11.29 -7.39 14.69
N PRO A 124 -10.22 -8.06 15.15
CA PRO A 124 -10.32 -8.94 16.32
C PRO A 124 -11.04 -8.16 17.42
N GLU A 125 -12.04 -8.78 18.07
CA GLU A 125 -12.81 -8.21 19.19
C GLU A 125 -11.96 -8.00 20.47
N THR A 126 -10.73 -7.61 20.29
CA THR A 126 -9.87 -7.03 21.31
C THR A 126 -9.56 -5.60 20.85
N GLY A 127 -10.48 -4.74 21.23
CA GLY A 127 -10.33 -3.31 21.33
C GLY A 127 -9.41 -2.62 20.33
N ARG A 128 -9.99 -1.76 19.49
CA ARG A 128 -9.32 -0.75 18.68
C ARG A 128 -8.29 -1.31 17.70
N SER A 129 -8.64 -1.28 16.40
CA SER A 129 -7.62 -0.94 15.38
C SER A 129 -6.67 0.05 16.05
N PRO A 130 -5.35 -0.16 16.11
CA PRO A 130 -4.49 0.95 16.46
C PRO A 130 -4.81 2.01 15.39
N ALA A 131 -5.56 3.03 15.80
CA ALA A 131 -5.52 4.30 15.11
C ALA A 131 -4.04 4.53 14.81
N PRO A 132 -3.66 4.98 13.59
CA PRO A 132 -2.25 5.22 13.28
C PRO A 132 -1.66 5.86 14.52
N PRO A 133 -0.57 5.33 15.09
CA PRO A 133 -0.20 5.59 16.47
C PRO A 133 -0.24 7.09 16.68
N ALA A 134 -1.25 7.53 17.43
CA ALA A 134 -1.59 8.94 17.51
C ALA A 134 -0.34 9.66 17.99
N LEU A 135 0.04 10.70 17.26
CA LEU A 135 1.18 11.52 17.64
C LEU A 135 1.01 11.91 19.12
N THR A 136 2.02 11.65 19.92
CA THR A 136 2.07 12.14 21.28
C THR A 136 1.91 13.67 21.30
N ARG A 137 1.55 14.25 22.43
CA ARG A 137 1.42 15.71 22.55
C ARG A 137 2.67 16.42 22.02
N ARG A 138 3.85 15.90 22.35
CA ARG A 138 5.14 16.49 21.97
C ARG A 138 5.42 16.35 20.47
N GLU A 139 5.05 15.22 19.88
CA GLU A 139 5.15 15.02 18.43
C GLU A 139 4.18 15.92 17.65
N LYS A 140 2.97 16.20 18.19
CA LYS A 140 2.04 17.18 17.61
C LYS A 140 2.59 18.59 17.63
N ASP A 141 3.25 18.98 18.74
CA ASP A 141 3.88 20.30 18.86
C ASP A 141 4.99 20.45 17.81
N VAL A 142 5.86 19.44 17.70
CA VAL A 142 6.94 19.42 16.69
C VAL A 142 6.35 19.43 15.27
N ALA A 143 5.38 18.56 14.95
CA ALA A 143 4.74 18.50 13.64
C ALA A 143 4.08 19.84 13.26
N GLY A 144 3.43 20.51 14.22
CA GLY A 144 2.82 21.81 14.00
C GLY A 144 3.82 22.92 13.64
N LEU A 145 5.03 22.87 14.20
CA LEU A 145 6.09 23.82 13.88
C LEU A 145 6.78 23.49 12.55
N VAL A 146 7.00 22.21 12.24
CA VAL A 146 7.48 21.74 10.94
C VAL A 146 6.53 22.18 9.82
N ALA A 147 5.22 22.02 10.01
CA ALA A 147 4.21 22.42 9.04
C ALA A 147 4.18 23.95 8.79
N LYS A 148 4.65 24.75 9.75
CA LYS A 148 4.82 26.20 9.62
C LYS A 148 6.15 26.59 8.99
N GLY A 149 6.99 25.63 8.62
CA GLY A 149 8.26 25.86 7.94
C GLY A 149 9.44 26.23 8.86
N TYR A 150 9.32 26.02 10.18
CA TYR A 150 10.43 26.28 11.11
C TYR A 150 11.55 25.25 10.93
N ARG A 151 12.79 25.70 11.05
CA ARG A 151 13.97 24.83 11.03
C ARG A 151 14.16 24.11 12.35
N ASN A 152 14.83 22.97 12.36
CA ASN A 152 15.05 22.16 13.57
C ASN A 152 15.65 22.94 14.74
N ALA A 153 16.57 23.88 14.45
CA ALA A 153 17.16 24.74 15.48
C ALA A 153 16.14 25.73 16.12
N GLU A 154 15.23 26.27 15.31
CA GLU A 154 14.19 27.18 15.77
C GLU A 154 13.13 26.42 16.59
N ILE A 155 12.76 25.23 16.13
CA ILE A 155 11.87 24.31 16.85
C ILE A 155 12.48 23.93 18.22
N ALA A 156 13.78 23.61 18.21
CA ALA A 156 14.52 23.29 19.43
C ALA A 156 14.48 24.45 20.43
N GLY A 157 14.69 25.68 19.97
CA GLY A 157 14.60 26.88 20.81
C GLY A 157 13.19 27.12 21.36
N GLN A 158 12.15 27.02 20.50
CA GLN A 158 10.76 27.26 20.93
C GLN A 158 10.25 26.20 21.92
N LEU A 159 10.69 24.95 21.76
CA LEU A 159 10.23 23.85 22.59
C LEU A 159 11.18 23.52 23.76
N PHE A 160 12.26 24.29 23.92
CA PHE A 160 13.30 24.04 24.94
C PHE A 160 13.89 22.63 24.83
N LEU A 161 14.21 22.20 23.60
CA LEU A 161 14.79 20.89 23.30
C LEU A 161 16.16 21.05 22.65
N SER A 162 16.92 19.95 22.60
CA SER A 162 18.08 19.89 21.70
C SER A 162 17.65 19.65 20.26
N VAL A 163 18.44 20.11 19.27
CA VAL A 163 18.21 19.82 17.85
C VAL A 163 18.11 18.32 17.60
N ARG A 164 18.99 17.52 18.21
CA ARG A 164 18.98 16.05 18.15
C ARG A 164 17.67 15.45 18.67
N THR A 165 17.08 16.05 19.68
CA THR A 165 15.78 15.60 20.23
C THR A 165 14.65 15.91 19.24
N VAL A 166 14.69 17.06 18.58
CA VAL A 166 13.73 17.45 17.54
C VAL A 166 13.83 16.48 16.36
N GLU A 167 15.03 16.17 15.89
CA GLU A 167 15.27 15.19 14.81
C GLU A 167 14.72 13.81 15.19
N GLY A 168 14.93 13.35 16.40
CA GLY A 168 14.37 12.11 16.91
C GLY A 168 12.83 12.10 16.99
N HIS A 169 12.20 13.25 17.27
CA HIS A 169 10.74 13.38 17.20
C HIS A 169 10.25 13.35 15.74
N ILE A 170 10.92 14.06 14.84
CA ILE A 170 10.59 14.09 13.41
C ILE A 170 10.68 12.67 12.83
N TYR A 171 11.76 11.95 13.10
CA TYR A 171 11.93 10.57 12.67
C TYR A 171 10.74 9.69 13.12
N ARG A 172 10.38 9.74 14.42
CA ARG A 172 9.25 8.98 14.97
C ARG A 172 7.88 9.40 14.43
N ILE A 173 7.71 10.66 14.01
CA ILE A 173 6.49 11.15 13.35
C ILE A 173 6.32 10.50 11.99
N PHE A 174 7.42 10.33 11.23
CA PHE A 174 7.39 9.68 9.92
C PHE A 174 7.27 8.15 10.00
N GLU A 175 7.62 7.53 11.13
CA GLU A 175 7.42 6.08 11.35
C GLU A 175 5.97 5.72 11.74
N LYS A 176 5.16 6.69 12.09
CA LYS A 176 3.77 6.51 12.51
C LYS A 176 2.78 6.73 11.39
#